data_86629ad3513fbddfd876a36da374679c
#
_entry.id   86629ad3513fbddfd876a36da374679c
#
_cell.length_a   1.000
_cell.length_b   1.000
_cell.length_c   1.000
_cell.angle_alpha   90.00
_cell.angle_beta   90.00
_cell.angle_gamma   90.00
#
_symmetry.space_group_name_H-M   'P 1'
#
loop_
_entity.id
_entity.type
_entity.pdbx_description
1 polymer ?
#
loop_
_entity_poly.entity_id
_entity_poly.type
_entity_poly.pdbx_seq_one_letter_code
_entity_poly.pdbx_strand_id
1 'polypeptide(L)'
;MGNPLFAKKPMSLLLAESAEAGTHSLKRTLGPFQLTALGVGAVIGAGIFVLSGLGAHYAGPGLMLSFVLSGMGCAFAALCYAEFAAMIPLAGSAYTYAYATLGELIAWIIGWDLTLEYAMGASTVSSGWSNHFIELLNMFHLRMPLWLAYDHWTALSTAEKEVARQIAISSDSTLVPGTQAFLDKVSSIMATPSPDLLQRAHELMNAPRIFGMEIGFNLPAFIIALVITAILVVGIKESARFNSAIVVMKVSVVLFVIGLGSRYVSVANWGSDWHTFAPMGFSGIGAGAAYIFFAYIGFDAVSTTAQEAKNPQRDLPIGIIASLLVCTVLYIAVAGVLTGMVHWQDVNIEAPVARAFMDRGLSTASHIITLGALAGLTSVMLVMLLGQTRVLYSMANDGLLPKKFFAAVHPKYRTPYKNTILVGLLAAIVGSITPIDDIGRMVNIGTLLAFVIVCIAVMVLRHTNPGQARPFRTPWVPVVPILGILFNGYMMYKLGWVNWARLIIWLVIGLVIYFAYSRHHSRVSNPDRVEIPNP
;
A
#
# COMPACT_ATOMS: atom_id res chain seq x y z
N MET A 1 9.55 39.17 -10.90
CA MET A 1 9.06 38.27 -9.83
C MET A 1 8.54 37.01 -10.49
N GLY A 2 9.08 35.84 -10.15
CA GLY A 2 8.60 34.57 -10.70
C GLY A 2 7.14 34.31 -10.31
N ASN A 3 6.42 33.50 -11.10
CA ASN A 3 5.04 33.14 -10.78
C ASN A 3 5.01 32.41 -9.41
N PRO A 4 4.29 32.90 -8.40
CA PRO A 4 4.26 32.33 -7.04
C PRO A 4 3.83 30.86 -7.00
N LEU A 5 3.07 30.38 -8.01
CA LEU A 5 2.65 28.98 -8.13
C LEU A 5 3.84 28.00 -8.30
N PHE A 6 4.95 28.50 -8.84
CA PHE A 6 6.17 27.72 -9.08
C PHE A 6 7.34 28.18 -8.20
N ALA A 7 7.03 28.85 -7.08
CA ALA A 7 8.02 29.21 -6.08
C ALA A 7 8.68 27.94 -5.54
N LYS A 8 10.01 27.86 -5.63
CA LYS A 8 10.78 26.69 -5.16
C LYS A 8 11.28 26.94 -3.75
N LYS A 9 11.20 25.94 -2.89
CA LYS A 9 11.83 25.99 -1.58
C LYS A 9 13.36 25.94 -1.76
N PRO A 10 14.11 26.97 -1.31
CA PRO A 10 15.56 27.02 -1.53
C PRO A 10 16.27 25.83 -0.89
N MET A 11 17.25 25.26 -1.59
CA MET A 11 18.04 24.13 -1.08
C MET A 11 18.77 24.49 0.23
N SER A 12 19.22 25.73 0.35
CA SER A 12 19.84 26.26 1.58
C SER A 12 18.90 26.21 2.78
N LEU A 13 17.62 26.52 2.59
CA LEU A 13 16.60 26.45 3.65
C LEU A 13 16.33 24.98 4.05
N LEU A 14 16.22 24.08 3.07
CA LEU A 14 16.05 22.64 3.33
C LEU A 14 17.24 22.05 4.09
N LEU A 15 18.46 22.43 3.72
CA LEU A 15 19.67 21.99 4.43
C LEU A 15 19.76 22.61 5.84
N ALA A 16 19.36 23.86 6.01
CA ALA A 16 19.28 24.50 7.32
C ALA A 16 18.26 23.82 8.24
N GLU A 17 17.04 23.51 7.74
CA GLU A 17 16.04 22.75 8.48
C GLU A 17 16.58 21.36 8.90
N SER A 18 17.41 20.73 8.05
CA SER A 18 18.05 19.47 8.41
C SER A 18 19.16 19.61 9.46
N ALA A 19 19.77 20.80 9.57
CA ALA A 19 20.83 21.08 10.51
C ALA A 19 20.31 21.63 11.86
N GLU A 20 19.23 22.45 11.87
CA GLU A 20 18.56 22.95 13.08
C GLU A 20 17.92 21.84 13.94
N ALA A 21 17.63 20.69 13.36
CA ALA A 21 17.28 19.48 14.12
C ALA A 21 18.38 19.03 15.10
N GLY A 22 19.50 19.74 15.17
CA GLY A 22 20.71 19.36 15.91
C GLY A 22 20.61 19.30 17.44
N THR A 23 19.70 20.02 18.10
CA THR A 23 19.52 19.96 19.57
C THR A 23 18.52 18.87 20.01
N HIS A 24 17.72 18.34 19.09
CA HIS A 24 16.82 17.20 19.26
C HIS A 24 17.00 16.16 18.13
N SER A 25 18.19 16.10 17.50
CA SER A 25 18.47 15.22 16.35
C SER A 25 18.27 13.75 16.71
N LEU A 26 17.57 13.04 15.82
CA LEU A 26 17.49 11.58 15.84
C LEU A 26 18.92 11.00 15.76
N LYS A 27 19.25 10.01 16.58
CA LYS A 27 20.56 9.37 16.53
C LYS A 27 20.77 8.73 15.17
N ARG A 28 21.83 9.10 14.46
CA ARG A 28 22.24 8.48 13.19
C ARG A 28 22.78 7.07 13.44
N THR A 29 21.90 6.08 13.46
CA THR A 29 22.23 4.69 13.80
C THR A 29 22.04 3.74 12.63
N LEU A 30 21.26 4.11 11.61
CA LEU A 30 20.87 3.25 10.52
C LEU A 30 21.95 3.21 9.43
N GLY A 31 22.54 2.05 9.22
CA GLY A 31 23.42 1.75 8.07
C GLY A 31 22.62 1.17 6.90
N PRO A 32 23.30 0.82 5.78
CA PRO A 32 22.61 0.34 4.57
C PRO A 32 21.81 -0.94 4.82
N PHE A 33 22.28 -1.85 5.66
CA PHE A 33 21.56 -3.09 6.00
C PHE A 33 20.28 -2.81 6.77
N GLN A 34 20.31 -1.92 7.78
CA GLN A 34 19.12 -1.55 8.56
C GLN A 34 18.11 -0.79 7.69
N LEU A 35 18.57 0.08 6.77
CA LEU A 35 17.70 0.78 5.83
C LEU A 35 17.06 -0.19 4.83
N THR A 36 17.81 -1.16 4.30
CA THR A 36 17.26 -2.23 3.47
C THR A 36 16.22 -3.06 4.25
N ALA A 37 16.54 -3.46 5.48
CA ALA A 37 15.61 -4.19 6.33
C ALA A 37 14.34 -3.38 6.61
N LEU A 38 14.47 -2.07 6.86
CA LEU A 38 13.32 -1.18 7.06
C LEU A 38 12.44 -1.11 5.81
N GLY A 39 13.04 -0.97 4.61
CA GLY A 39 12.32 -0.98 3.35
C GLY A 39 11.61 -2.33 3.10
N VAL A 40 12.30 -3.45 3.29
CA VAL A 40 11.69 -4.79 3.20
C VAL A 40 10.53 -4.94 4.19
N GLY A 41 10.68 -4.42 5.41
CA GLY A 41 9.62 -4.43 6.43
C GLY A 41 8.42 -3.57 6.09
N ALA A 42 8.63 -2.43 5.42
CA ALA A 42 7.55 -1.56 4.95
C ALA A 42 6.81 -2.16 3.75
N VAL A 43 7.53 -2.83 2.85
CA VAL A 43 7.01 -3.40 1.60
C VAL A 43 6.30 -4.74 1.82
N ILE A 44 6.88 -5.68 2.60
CA ILE A 44 6.25 -6.99 2.85
C ILE A 44 5.04 -6.84 3.78
N GLY A 45 3.84 -6.97 3.21
CA GLY A 45 2.56 -6.80 3.93
C GLY A 45 1.37 -7.26 3.12
N ALA A 46 0.33 -6.44 3.02
CA ALA A 46 -0.92 -6.78 2.35
C ALA A 46 -0.74 -7.19 0.88
N GLY A 47 0.24 -6.63 0.19
CA GLY A 47 0.48 -6.95 -1.21
C GLY A 47 0.70 -8.44 -1.47
N ILE A 48 1.52 -9.11 -0.67
CA ILE A 48 1.84 -10.52 -0.89
C ILE A 48 0.86 -11.45 -0.16
N PHE A 49 0.43 -11.11 1.05
CA PHE A 49 -0.42 -11.99 1.84
C PHE A 49 -1.91 -11.89 1.49
N VAL A 50 -2.35 -10.78 0.87
CA VAL A 50 -3.76 -10.50 0.57
C VAL A 50 -3.99 -10.31 -0.92
N LEU A 51 -3.30 -9.31 -1.56
CA LEU A 51 -3.62 -8.92 -2.93
C LEU A 51 -3.13 -9.91 -3.99
N SER A 52 -2.24 -10.84 -3.65
CA SER A 52 -1.81 -11.92 -4.55
C SER A 52 -2.96 -12.84 -4.98
N GLY A 53 -3.99 -13.02 -4.14
CA GLY A 53 -5.18 -13.78 -4.47
C GLY A 53 -5.95 -13.15 -5.62
N LEU A 54 -6.29 -11.89 -5.48
CA LEU A 54 -7.01 -11.16 -6.52
C LEU A 54 -6.14 -10.95 -7.77
N GLY A 55 -4.83 -10.73 -7.58
CA GLY A 55 -3.87 -10.67 -8.69
C GLY A 55 -3.84 -11.96 -9.53
N ALA A 56 -3.98 -13.14 -8.89
CA ALA A 56 -4.07 -14.42 -9.58
C ALA A 56 -5.34 -14.51 -10.45
N HIS A 57 -6.46 -13.97 -10.00
CA HIS A 57 -7.69 -13.93 -10.80
C HIS A 57 -7.60 -13.00 -12.02
N TYR A 58 -6.75 -11.97 -11.99
CA TYR A 58 -6.50 -11.09 -13.15
C TYR A 58 -5.51 -11.66 -14.15
N ALA A 59 -4.49 -12.38 -13.70
CA ALA A 59 -3.35 -12.75 -14.54
C ALA A 59 -3.19 -14.26 -14.72
N GLY A 60 -3.90 -15.08 -13.96
CA GLY A 60 -3.63 -16.51 -13.89
C GLY A 60 -2.24 -16.81 -13.32
N PRO A 61 -1.58 -17.90 -13.75
CA PRO A 61 -0.18 -18.17 -13.43
C PRO A 61 0.77 -17.05 -13.89
N GLY A 62 0.38 -16.27 -14.91
CA GLY A 62 1.07 -15.04 -15.34
C GLY A 62 1.20 -13.96 -14.27
N LEU A 63 0.65 -14.14 -13.07
CA LEU A 63 0.88 -13.31 -11.89
C LEU A 63 2.36 -13.10 -11.62
N MET A 64 3.21 -14.11 -11.85
CA MET A 64 4.66 -13.96 -11.74
C MET A 64 5.20 -12.83 -12.63
N LEU A 65 4.71 -12.77 -13.88
CA LEU A 65 5.09 -11.70 -14.81
C LEU A 65 4.46 -10.35 -14.43
N SER A 66 3.30 -10.37 -13.80
CA SER A 66 2.71 -9.14 -13.23
C SER A 66 3.60 -8.54 -12.15
N PHE A 67 4.19 -9.34 -11.26
CA PHE A 67 5.18 -8.88 -10.29
C PHE A 67 6.46 -8.36 -10.95
N VAL A 68 6.94 -9.00 -12.03
CA VAL A 68 8.08 -8.49 -12.80
C VAL A 68 7.75 -7.11 -13.39
N LEU A 69 6.62 -6.97 -14.05
CA LEU A 69 6.20 -5.73 -14.71
C LEU A 69 6.04 -4.57 -13.70
N SER A 70 5.36 -4.84 -12.58
CA SER A 70 5.19 -3.88 -11.50
C SER A 70 6.53 -3.52 -10.84
N GLY A 71 7.37 -4.53 -10.57
CA GLY A 71 8.73 -4.34 -10.04
C GLY A 71 9.63 -3.51 -10.96
N MET A 72 9.51 -3.64 -12.27
CA MET A 72 10.24 -2.81 -13.24
C MET A 72 9.80 -1.34 -13.17
N GLY A 73 8.49 -1.07 -13.14
CA GLY A 73 7.95 0.27 -12.96
C GLY A 73 8.46 0.93 -11.67
N CYS A 74 8.43 0.17 -10.57
CA CYS A 74 9.00 0.60 -9.29
C CYS A 74 10.51 0.80 -9.34
N ALA A 75 11.27 -0.06 -10.03
CA ALA A 75 12.72 0.04 -10.11
C ALA A 75 13.18 1.33 -10.82
N PHE A 76 12.54 1.70 -11.93
CA PHE A 76 12.85 2.97 -12.61
C PHE A 76 12.51 4.18 -11.74
N ALA A 77 11.38 4.16 -11.05
CA ALA A 77 11.02 5.21 -10.10
C ALA A 77 11.98 5.25 -8.90
N ALA A 78 12.34 4.09 -8.33
CA ALA A 78 13.25 3.97 -7.19
C ALA A 78 14.65 4.54 -7.49
N LEU A 79 15.17 4.37 -8.72
CA LEU A 79 16.42 4.99 -9.14
C LEU A 79 16.32 6.53 -9.13
N CYS A 80 15.16 7.08 -9.55
CA CYS A 80 14.89 8.51 -9.50
C CYS A 80 14.75 9.01 -8.04
N TYR A 81 14.04 8.27 -7.21
CA TYR A 81 13.95 8.55 -5.77
C TYR A 81 15.31 8.52 -5.08
N ALA A 82 16.16 7.55 -5.42
CA ALA A 82 17.49 7.41 -4.86
C ALA A 82 18.39 8.63 -5.14
N GLU A 83 18.27 9.24 -6.33
CA GLU A 83 18.98 10.49 -6.64
C GLU A 83 18.52 11.63 -5.74
N PHE A 84 17.20 11.81 -5.56
CA PHE A 84 16.67 12.82 -4.66
C PHE A 84 17.02 12.57 -3.20
N ALA A 85 16.88 11.34 -2.72
CA ALA A 85 17.19 10.98 -1.35
C ALA A 85 18.66 11.22 -0.99
N ALA A 86 19.58 10.99 -1.96
CA ALA A 86 21.00 11.29 -1.79
C ALA A 86 21.30 12.80 -1.79
N MET A 87 20.53 13.61 -2.53
CA MET A 87 20.73 15.06 -2.64
C MET A 87 20.10 15.83 -1.50
N ILE A 88 18.91 15.41 -1.06
CA ILE A 88 18.07 16.10 -0.07
C ILE A 88 17.75 15.10 1.04
N PRO A 89 18.65 14.89 2.01
CA PRO A 89 18.45 13.90 3.09
C PRO A 89 17.51 14.43 4.16
N LEU A 90 16.27 14.71 3.77
CA LEU A 90 15.17 15.19 4.64
C LEU A 90 14.02 14.20 4.65
N ALA A 91 13.33 14.13 5.79
CA ALA A 91 12.18 13.26 6.00
C ALA A 91 10.90 13.88 5.41
N GLY A 92 10.81 14.01 4.08
CA GLY A 92 9.65 14.63 3.44
C GLY A 92 9.17 13.90 2.18
N SER A 93 9.85 12.81 1.80
CA SER A 93 9.53 12.01 0.61
C SER A 93 9.37 12.87 -0.66
N ALA A 94 8.57 12.39 -1.62
CA ALA A 94 8.31 13.04 -2.91
C ALA A 94 7.80 14.49 -2.79
N TYR A 95 7.04 14.82 -1.73
CA TYR A 95 6.56 16.19 -1.48
C TYR A 95 7.73 17.19 -1.39
N THR A 96 8.73 16.91 -0.55
CA THR A 96 9.89 17.79 -0.37
C THR A 96 10.74 17.90 -1.63
N TYR A 97 10.90 16.78 -2.36
CA TYR A 97 11.65 16.76 -3.62
C TYR A 97 10.98 17.62 -4.70
N ALA A 98 9.65 17.52 -4.82
CA ALA A 98 8.88 18.33 -5.76
C ALA A 98 8.94 19.82 -5.38
N TYR A 99 8.88 20.15 -4.09
CA TYR A 99 8.96 21.54 -3.64
C TYR A 99 10.31 22.19 -3.98
N ALA A 100 11.39 21.44 -3.85
CA ALA A 100 12.73 21.91 -4.21
C ALA A 100 12.94 22.07 -5.73
N THR A 101 12.20 21.32 -6.55
CA THR A 101 12.51 21.16 -8.00
C THR A 101 11.47 21.74 -8.93
N LEU A 102 10.20 21.41 -8.71
CA LEU A 102 9.08 21.76 -9.58
C LEU A 102 8.26 22.95 -9.08
N GLY A 103 8.36 23.25 -7.78
CA GLY A 103 7.68 24.37 -7.14
C GLY A 103 6.44 23.98 -6.35
N GLU A 104 5.83 24.97 -5.71
CA GLU A 104 4.82 24.82 -4.68
C GLU A 104 3.56 24.08 -5.13
N LEU A 105 3.00 24.42 -6.29
CA LEU A 105 1.78 23.79 -6.78
C LEU A 105 1.97 22.28 -7.02
N ILE A 106 3.09 21.90 -7.63
CA ILE A 106 3.38 20.48 -7.88
C ILE A 106 3.66 19.75 -6.57
N ALA A 107 4.38 20.39 -5.64
CA ALA A 107 4.56 19.85 -4.29
C ALA A 107 3.22 19.65 -3.57
N TRP A 108 2.30 20.61 -3.66
CA TRP A 108 0.95 20.47 -3.12
C TRP A 108 0.22 19.27 -3.71
N ILE A 109 0.23 19.13 -5.04
CA ILE A 109 -0.42 18.01 -5.74
C ILE A 109 0.13 16.68 -5.21
N ILE A 110 1.45 16.52 -5.13
CA ILE A 110 2.07 15.30 -4.59
C ILE A 110 1.73 15.10 -3.11
N GLY A 111 1.83 16.13 -2.27
CA GLY A 111 1.50 16.03 -0.85
C GLY A 111 0.04 15.64 -0.60
N TRP A 112 -0.87 16.19 -1.40
CA TRP A 112 -2.29 15.86 -1.38
C TRP A 112 -2.56 14.43 -1.87
N ASP A 113 -1.85 13.99 -2.88
CA ASP A 113 -1.92 12.63 -3.42
C ASP A 113 -1.35 11.59 -2.43
N LEU A 114 -0.19 11.86 -1.83
CA LEU A 114 0.36 11.05 -0.75
C LEU A 114 -0.60 10.91 0.46
N THR A 115 -1.41 11.94 0.72
CA THR A 115 -2.44 11.88 1.76
C THR A 115 -3.50 10.82 1.42
N LEU A 116 -3.93 10.73 0.17
CA LEU A 116 -4.84 9.67 -0.30
C LEU A 116 -4.15 8.30 -0.24
N GLU A 117 -2.93 8.21 -0.75
CA GLU A 117 -2.15 6.99 -0.79
C GLU A 117 -2.03 6.34 0.59
N TYR A 118 -1.53 7.06 1.57
CA TYR A 118 -1.33 6.53 2.92
C TYR A 118 -2.64 6.25 3.66
N ALA A 119 -3.70 7.07 3.48
CA ALA A 119 -5.00 6.83 4.10
C ALA A 119 -5.65 5.57 3.55
N MET A 120 -5.73 5.47 2.23
CA MET A 120 -6.30 4.30 1.56
C MET A 120 -5.41 3.07 1.77
N GLY A 121 -4.08 3.24 1.80
CA GLY A 121 -3.13 2.19 2.13
C GLY A 121 -3.37 1.60 3.52
N ALA A 122 -3.51 2.44 4.54
CA ALA A 122 -3.83 2.00 5.89
C ALA A 122 -5.20 1.30 5.97
N SER A 123 -6.19 1.80 5.23
CA SER A 123 -7.53 1.18 5.13
C SER A 123 -7.47 -0.20 4.45
N THR A 124 -6.73 -0.34 3.34
CA THR A 124 -6.51 -1.63 2.66
C THR A 124 -5.85 -2.65 3.59
N VAL A 125 -4.81 -2.20 4.31
CA VAL A 125 -4.09 -3.05 5.26
C VAL A 125 -4.97 -3.46 6.43
N SER A 126 -5.86 -2.59 6.94
CA SER A 126 -6.78 -2.92 8.03
C SER A 126 -7.82 -3.96 7.61
N SER A 127 -8.38 -3.85 6.39
CA SER A 127 -9.27 -4.86 5.82
C SER A 127 -8.56 -6.20 5.60
N GLY A 128 -7.34 -6.17 5.05
CA GLY A 128 -6.53 -7.38 4.88
C GLY A 128 -6.15 -8.03 6.22
N TRP A 129 -5.87 -7.24 7.25
CA TRP A 129 -5.64 -7.72 8.62
C TRP A 129 -6.89 -8.41 9.17
N SER A 130 -8.05 -7.80 8.98
CA SER A 130 -9.34 -8.37 9.38
C SER A 130 -9.57 -9.74 8.74
N ASN A 131 -9.33 -9.89 7.44
CA ASN A 131 -9.48 -11.15 6.74
C ASN A 131 -8.65 -12.27 7.37
N HIS A 132 -7.38 -12.01 7.70
CA HIS A 132 -6.52 -12.97 8.38
C HIS A 132 -6.93 -13.21 9.84
N PHE A 133 -7.47 -12.19 10.51
CA PHE A 133 -8.00 -12.33 11.87
C PHE A 133 -9.26 -13.22 11.89
N ILE A 134 -10.16 -13.05 10.92
CA ILE A 134 -11.34 -13.91 10.77
C ILE A 134 -10.90 -15.35 10.46
N GLU A 135 -9.91 -15.53 9.60
CA GLU A 135 -9.35 -16.85 9.32
C GLU A 135 -8.77 -17.49 10.61
N LEU A 136 -8.05 -16.71 11.42
CA LEU A 136 -7.56 -17.16 12.72
C LEU A 136 -8.72 -17.59 13.66
N LEU A 137 -9.79 -16.80 13.73
CA LEU A 137 -10.98 -17.17 14.52
C LEU A 137 -11.62 -18.48 14.04
N ASN A 138 -11.74 -18.64 12.72
CA ASN A 138 -12.28 -19.87 12.11
C ASN A 138 -11.45 -21.11 12.48
N MET A 139 -10.13 -20.98 12.59
CA MET A 139 -9.22 -22.05 13.03
C MET A 139 -9.51 -22.51 14.46
N PHE A 140 -10.01 -21.62 15.31
CA PHE A 140 -10.47 -21.92 16.67
C PHE A 140 -11.96 -22.23 16.76
N HIS A 141 -12.63 -22.46 15.62
CA HIS A 141 -14.09 -22.68 15.52
C HIS A 141 -14.94 -21.53 16.08
N LEU A 142 -14.36 -20.33 16.17
CA LEU A 142 -15.06 -19.10 16.53
C LEU A 142 -15.59 -18.43 15.27
N ARG A 143 -16.90 -18.32 15.13
CA ARG A 143 -17.54 -17.69 13.97
C ARG A 143 -18.01 -16.30 14.30
N MET A 144 -17.65 -15.34 13.49
CA MET A 144 -18.17 -13.98 13.55
C MET A 144 -19.32 -13.83 12.56
N PRO A 145 -20.42 -13.13 12.90
CA PRO A 145 -21.47 -12.80 11.94
C PRO A 145 -20.91 -12.09 10.72
N LEU A 146 -21.38 -12.45 9.51
CA LEU A 146 -20.83 -11.92 8.24
C LEU A 146 -20.89 -10.39 8.17
N TRP A 147 -21.98 -9.80 8.65
CA TRP A 147 -22.18 -8.34 8.65
C TRP A 147 -21.23 -7.58 9.59
N LEU A 148 -20.60 -8.25 10.57
CA LEU A 148 -19.55 -7.69 11.44
C LEU A 148 -18.14 -8.07 10.98
N ALA A 149 -18.03 -9.12 10.18
CA ALA A 149 -16.76 -9.64 9.70
C ALA A 149 -16.24 -8.86 8.49
N TYR A 150 -17.14 -8.37 7.64
CA TYR A 150 -16.82 -7.76 6.35
C TYR A 150 -17.63 -6.48 6.12
N ASP A 151 -17.18 -5.66 5.15
CA ASP A 151 -18.01 -4.62 4.59
C ASP A 151 -19.27 -5.21 3.92
N HIS A 152 -20.27 -4.37 3.64
CA HIS A 152 -21.58 -4.83 3.15
C HIS A 152 -21.48 -5.69 1.86
N TRP A 153 -20.69 -5.24 0.89
CA TRP A 153 -20.60 -5.91 -0.40
C TRP A 153 -19.85 -7.24 -0.30
N THR A 154 -18.76 -7.27 0.47
CA THR A 154 -18.01 -8.50 0.74
C THR A 154 -18.83 -9.49 1.58
N ALA A 155 -19.57 -9.02 2.58
CA ALA A 155 -20.45 -9.85 3.39
C ALA A 155 -21.54 -10.52 2.55
N LEU A 156 -22.21 -9.75 1.67
CA LEU A 156 -23.25 -10.25 0.78
C LEU A 156 -22.68 -11.27 -0.22
N SER A 157 -21.59 -10.92 -0.91
CA SER A 157 -20.92 -11.82 -1.86
C SER A 157 -20.45 -13.12 -1.19
N THR A 158 -19.98 -13.07 0.06
CA THR A 158 -19.58 -14.25 0.82
C THR A 158 -20.79 -15.11 1.17
N ALA A 159 -21.92 -14.49 1.57
CA ALA A 159 -23.17 -15.18 1.82
C ALA A 159 -23.72 -15.86 0.55
N GLU A 160 -23.72 -15.15 -0.59
CA GLU A 160 -24.13 -15.70 -1.89
C GLU A 160 -23.31 -16.93 -2.29
N LYS A 161 -22.00 -16.87 -2.16
CA LYS A 161 -21.11 -18.01 -2.43
C LYS A 161 -21.40 -19.20 -1.54
N GLU A 162 -21.67 -18.96 -0.26
CA GLU A 162 -21.98 -20.04 0.69
C GLU A 162 -23.32 -20.70 0.35
N VAL A 163 -24.36 -19.91 0.04
CA VAL A 163 -25.65 -20.44 -0.41
C VAL A 163 -25.52 -21.19 -1.74
N ALA A 164 -24.75 -20.66 -2.70
CA ALA A 164 -24.48 -21.34 -3.96
C ALA A 164 -23.79 -22.70 -3.77
N ARG A 165 -22.86 -22.81 -2.82
CA ARG A 165 -22.22 -24.07 -2.41
C ARG A 165 -23.25 -25.06 -1.84
N GLN A 166 -24.15 -24.61 -0.97
CA GLN A 166 -25.22 -25.46 -0.41
C GLN A 166 -26.18 -25.94 -1.50
N ILE A 167 -26.55 -25.05 -2.44
CA ILE A 167 -27.37 -25.43 -3.61
C ILE A 167 -26.65 -26.46 -4.49
N ALA A 168 -25.36 -26.28 -4.77
CA ALA A 168 -24.57 -27.22 -5.57
C ALA A 168 -24.56 -28.61 -4.93
N ILE A 169 -24.31 -28.71 -3.62
CA ILE A 169 -24.32 -29.97 -2.87
C ILE A 169 -25.71 -30.62 -2.89
N SER A 170 -26.77 -29.82 -2.69
CA SER A 170 -28.14 -30.35 -2.66
C SER A 170 -28.66 -30.74 -4.04
N SER A 171 -28.18 -30.13 -5.12
CA SER A 171 -28.58 -30.42 -6.50
C SER A 171 -27.93 -31.67 -7.08
N ASP A 172 -26.73 -32.02 -6.61
CA ASP A 172 -26.00 -33.20 -7.06
C ASP A 172 -25.11 -33.73 -5.92
N SER A 173 -25.58 -34.78 -5.29
CA SER A 173 -24.89 -35.44 -4.16
C SER A 173 -23.58 -36.16 -4.57
N THR A 174 -23.30 -36.28 -5.85
CA THR A 174 -22.04 -36.86 -6.36
C THR A 174 -20.90 -35.85 -6.41
N LEU A 175 -21.22 -34.56 -6.31
CA LEU A 175 -20.22 -33.49 -6.31
C LEU A 175 -19.48 -33.46 -4.96
N VAL A 176 -18.18 -33.67 -5.01
CA VAL A 176 -17.32 -33.58 -3.84
C VAL A 176 -16.84 -32.14 -3.68
N PRO A 177 -17.10 -31.49 -2.53
CA PRO A 177 -16.61 -30.14 -2.28
C PRO A 177 -15.09 -30.02 -2.50
N GLY A 178 -14.66 -28.98 -3.25
CA GLY A 178 -13.26 -28.74 -3.59
C GLY A 178 -12.80 -29.41 -4.90
N THR A 179 -13.64 -30.18 -5.57
CA THR A 179 -13.33 -30.67 -6.94
C THR A 179 -13.65 -29.61 -8.00
N GLN A 180 -12.98 -29.68 -9.15
CA GLN A 180 -13.23 -28.74 -10.26
C GLN A 180 -14.70 -28.74 -10.69
N ALA A 181 -15.32 -29.92 -10.81
CA ALA A 181 -16.73 -30.05 -11.15
C ALA A 181 -17.66 -29.34 -10.14
N PHE A 182 -17.33 -29.40 -8.86
CA PHE A 182 -18.06 -28.67 -7.81
C PHE A 182 -17.90 -27.15 -7.97
N LEU A 183 -16.67 -26.66 -8.21
CA LEU A 183 -16.38 -25.24 -8.37
C LEU A 183 -17.02 -24.66 -9.63
N ASP A 184 -16.99 -25.41 -10.74
CA ASP A 184 -17.68 -25.05 -11.98
C ASP A 184 -19.19 -24.94 -11.77
N LYS A 185 -19.78 -25.86 -10.98
CA LYS A 185 -21.20 -25.80 -10.63
C LYS A 185 -21.53 -24.58 -9.79
N VAL A 186 -20.73 -24.27 -8.77
CA VAL A 186 -20.90 -23.07 -7.95
C VAL A 186 -20.78 -21.82 -8.81
N SER A 187 -19.79 -21.74 -9.68
CA SER A 187 -19.59 -20.61 -10.60
C SER A 187 -20.79 -20.43 -11.55
N SER A 188 -21.35 -21.54 -12.08
CA SER A 188 -22.54 -21.46 -12.92
C SER A 188 -23.77 -20.94 -12.19
N ILE A 189 -23.94 -21.31 -10.91
CA ILE A 189 -25.02 -20.82 -10.06
C ILE A 189 -24.84 -19.33 -9.77
N MET A 190 -23.61 -18.89 -9.52
CA MET A 190 -23.26 -17.48 -9.26
C MET A 190 -23.38 -16.61 -10.51
N ALA A 191 -23.18 -17.16 -11.72
CA ALA A 191 -23.30 -16.41 -12.97
C ALA A 191 -24.75 -15.95 -13.25
N THR A 192 -25.74 -16.72 -12.78
CA THR A 192 -27.17 -16.41 -12.93
C THR A 192 -27.90 -16.66 -11.62
N PRO A 193 -27.70 -15.79 -10.60
CA PRO A 193 -28.25 -16.01 -9.28
C PRO A 193 -29.78 -15.99 -9.31
N SER A 194 -30.39 -17.03 -8.74
CA SER A 194 -31.85 -17.11 -8.62
C SER A 194 -32.35 -16.17 -7.51
N PRO A 195 -33.63 -15.71 -7.55
CA PRO A 195 -34.21 -14.93 -6.47
C PRO A 195 -34.16 -15.64 -5.11
N ASP A 196 -34.29 -16.97 -5.10
CA ASP A 196 -34.17 -17.81 -3.88
C ASP A 196 -32.74 -17.74 -3.31
N LEU A 197 -31.70 -17.81 -4.16
CA LEU A 197 -30.31 -17.66 -3.72
C LEU A 197 -30.09 -16.30 -3.07
N LEU A 198 -30.53 -15.23 -3.70
CA LEU A 198 -30.37 -13.87 -3.17
C LEU A 198 -31.08 -13.70 -1.84
N GLN A 199 -32.32 -14.19 -1.71
CA GLN A 199 -33.07 -14.14 -0.46
C GLN A 199 -32.34 -14.89 0.66
N ARG A 200 -31.90 -16.11 0.42
CA ARG A 200 -31.15 -16.91 1.40
C ARG A 200 -29.80 -16.27 1.77
N ALA A 201 -29.13 -15.61 0.81
CA ALA A 201 -27.90 -14.90 1.08
C ALA A 201 -28.14 -13.72 2.06
N HIS A 202 -29.21 -12.94 1.87
CA HIS A 202 -29.60 -11.89 2.82
C HIS A 202 -29.97 -12.45 4.20
N GLU A 203 -30.69 -13.58 4.25
CA GLU A 203 -31.01 -14.27 5.50
C GLU A 203 -29.75 -14.80 6.21
N LEU A 204 -28.79 -15.35 5.46
CA LEU A 204 -27.51 -15.84 5.99
C LEU A 204 -26.62 -14.69 6.50
N MET A 205 -26.59 -13.58 5.78
CA MET A 205 -25.86 -12.38 6.19
C MET A 205 -26.42 -11.83 7.51
N ASN A 206 -27.73 -11.93 7.72
CA ASN A 206 -28.45 -11.52 8.94
C ASN A 206 -28.06 -10.13 9.43
N ALA A 207 -27.96 -9.18 8.50
CA ALA A 207 -27.50 -7.83 8.78
C ALA A 207 -28.59 -6.98 9.43
N PRO A 208 -28.26 -6.10 10.38
CA PRO A 208 -29.19 -5.13 10.91
C PRO A 208 -29.59 -4.13 9.81
N ARG A 209 -30.87 -3.72 9.83
CA ARG A 209 -31.39 -2.72 8.91
C ARG A 209 -31.47 -1.35 9.59
N ILE A 210 -30.76 -0.38 9.06
CA ILE A 210 -30.81 1.02 9.51
C ILE A 210 -31.37 1.86 8.35
N PHE A 211 -32.45 2.57 8.59
CA PHE A 211 -33.21 3.30 7.55
C PHE A 211 -33.63 2.43 6.34
N GLY A 212 -33.93 1.15 6.58
CA GLY A 212 -34.32 0.20 5.53
C GLY A 212 -33.16 -0.42 4.73
N MET A 213 -31.93 0.01 4.94
CA MET A 213 -30.70 -0.53 4.30
C MET A 213 -29.99 -1.51 5.23
N GLU A 214 -29.59 -2.65 4.70
CA GLU A 214 -28.75 -3.62 5.40
C GLU A 214 -27.32 -3.08 5.52
N ILE A 215 -26.72 -3.22 6.70
CA ILE A 215 -25.40 -2.68 6.99
C ILE A 215 -24.42 -3.83 7.24
N GLY A 216 -23.36 -3.87 6.45
CA GLY A 216 -22.16 -4.63 6.75
C GLY A 216 -21.06 -3.68 7.25
N PHE A 217 -20.40 -4.07 8.32
CA PHE A 217 -19.37 -3.26 8.97
C PHE A 217 -18.21 -4.14 9.44
N ASN A 218 -17.06 -3.99 8.84
CA ASN A 218 -15.85 -4.74 9.18
C ASN A 218 -15.30 -4.28 10.55
N LEU A 219 -15.82 -4.82 11.63
CA LEU A 219 -15.47 -4.44 12.99
C LEU A 219 -14.01 -4.71 13.33
N PRO A 220 -13.37 -5.85 12.97
CA PRO A 220 -11.96 -6.07 13.25
C PRO A 220 -11.06 -5.04 12.55
N ALA A 221 -11.37 -4.66 11.30
CA ALA A 221 -10.62 -3.63 10.57
C ALA A 221 -10.72 -2.27 11.28
N PHE A 222 -11.92 -1.91 11.76
CA PHE A 222 -12.14 -0.69 12.54
C PHE A 222 -11.32 -0.67 13.83
N ILE A 223 -11.40 -1.75 14.60
CA ILE A 223 -10.72 -1.85 15.91
C ILE A 223 -9.21 -1.78 15.74
N ILE A 224 -8.63 -2.55 14.80
CA ILE A 224 -7.16 -2.55 14.64
C ILE A 224 -6.64 -1.18 14.19
N ALA A 225 -7.34 -0.49 13.29
CA ALA A 225 -6.95 0.85 12.87
C ALA A 225 -6.99 1.86 14.04
N LEU A 226 -7.99 1.76 14.92
CA LEU A 226 -8.06 2.59 16.13
C LEU A 226 -6.97 2.24 17.15
N VAL A 227 -6.66 0.95 17.34
CA VAL A 227 -5.56 0.51 18.22
C VAL A 227 -4.23 1.09 17.74
N ILE A 228 -3.93 0.96 16.44
CA ILE A 228 -2.69 1.53 15.88
C ILE A 228 -2.68 3.06 16.00
N THR A 229 -3.82 3.71 15.79
CA THR A 229 -3.96 5.16 15.98
C THR A 229 -3.63 5.56 17.42
N ALA A 230 -4.18 4.86 18.41
CA ALA A 230 -3.91 5.12 19.82
C ALA A 230 -2.42 4.93 20.16
N ILE A 231 -1.80 3.87 19.63
CA ILE A 231 -0.36 3.63 19.78
C ILE A 231 0.45 4.79 19.19
N LEU A 232 0.10 5.28 18.00
CA LEU A 232 0.79 6.41 17.35
C LEU A 232 0.60 7.73 18.10
N VAL A 233 -0.56 7.98 18.71
CA VAL A 233 -0.83 9.16 19.54
C VAL A 233 0.04 9.16 20.80
N VAL A 234 0.17 8.02 21.48
CA VAL A 234 1.04 7.86 22.65
C VAL A 234 2.52 7.97 22.25
N GLY A 235 2.84 7.61 21.02
CA GLY A 235 4.20 7.63 20.48
C GLY A 235 4.92 6.31 20.68
N ILE A 236 5.47 5.80 19.61
CA ILE A 236 6.27 4.58 19.63
C ILE A 236 7.72 4.97 19.81
N LYS A 237 8.31 4.57 20.92
CA LYS A 237 9.77 4.48 21.04
C LYS A 237 10.20 3.15 20.42
N GLU A 238 10.05 3.01 19.12
CA GLU A 238 10.51 1.81 18.44
C GLU A 238 12.03 1.73 18.52
N SER A 239 12.48 0.74 19.26
CA SER A 239 13.87 0.31 19.17
C SER A 239 14.10 -0.23 17.75
N ALA A 240 15.16 0.20 17.07
CA ALA A 240 15.58 -0.36 15.78
C ALA A 240 15.70 -1.90 15.83
N ARG A 241 15.97 -2.47 17.01
CA ARG A 241 15.97 -3.91 17.26
C ARG A 241 14.60 -4.56 17.13
N PHE A 242 13.54 -3.92 17.65
CA PHE A 242 12.17 -4.44 17.58
C PHE A 242 11.69 -4.45 16.12
N ASN A 243 11.91 -3.36 15.40
CA ASN A 243 11.58 -3.31 13.97
C ASN A 243 12.33 -4.39 13.17
N SER A 244 13.64 -4.56 13.43
CA SER A 244 14.44 -5.60 12.79
C SER A 244 13.91 -7.00 13.10
N ALA A 245 13.46 -7.28 14.33
CA ALA A 245 12.87 -8.56 14.71
C ALA A 245 11.58 -8.86 13.94
N ILE A 246 10.69 -7.86 13.77
CA ILE A 246 9.48 -8.00 12.95
C ILE A 246 9.84 -8.28 11.49
N VAL A 247 10.83 -7.59 10.94
CA VAL A 247 11.27 -7.81 9.56
C VAL A 247 11.83 -9.22 9.37
N VAL A 248 12.69 -9.68 10.28
CA VAL A 248 13.22 -11.05 10.26
C VAL A 248 12.08 -12.07 10.31
N MET A 249 11.10 -11.87 11.19
CA MET A 249 9.93 -12.75 11.27
C MET A 249 9.15 -12.79 9.96
N LYS A 250 8.84 -11.63 9.35
CA LYS A 250 8.12 -11.55 8.07
C LYS A 250 8.85 -12.29 6.95
N VAL A 251 10.14 -12.00 6.80
CA VAL A 251 10.98 -12.65 5.78
C VAL A 251 11.06 -14.15 6.03
N SER A 252 11.18 -14.58 7.29
CA SER A 252 11.19 -16.01 7.65
C SER A 252 9.86 -16.70 7.25
N VAL A 253 8.72 -16.05 7.46
CA VAL A 253 7.41 -16.58 7.04
C VAL A 253 7.32 -16.66 5.51
N VAL A 254 7.79 -15.65 4.78
CA VAL A 254 7.82 -15.69 3.31
C VAL A 254 8.74 -16.80 2.80
N LEU A 255 9.93 -16.95 3.37
CA LEU A 255 10.86 -18.04 3.03
C LEU A 255 10.27 -19.41 3.39
N PHE A 256 9.57 -19.51 4.50
CA PHE A 256 8.84 -20.72 4.90
C PHE A 256 7.75 -21.08 3.87
N VAL A 257 6.96 -20.11 3.41
CA VAL A 257 5.97 -20.29 2.33
C VAL A 257 6.64 -20.81 1.06
N ILE A 258 7.74 -20.19 0.64
CA ILE A 258 8.48 -20.61 -0.57
C ILE A 258 9.06 -22.02 -0.37
N GLY A 259 9.76 -22.26 0.73
CA GLY A 259 10.47 -23.51 0.99
C GLY A 259 9.54 -24.72 1.17
N LEU A 260 8.49 -24.57 1.99
CA LEU A 260 7.52 -25.64 2.19
C LEU A 260 6.56 -25.79 1.00
N GLY A 261 6.05 -24.67 0.51
CA GLY A 261 5.05 -24.65 -0.58
C GLY A 261 5.61 -25.19 -1.89
N SER A 262 6.91 -24.99 -2.18
CA SER A 262 7.53 -25.54 -3.41
C SER A 262 7.41 -27.05 -3.54
N ARG A 263 7.28 -27.79 -2.42
CA ARG A 263 7.07 -29.26 -2.42
C ARG A 263 5.68 -29.67 -2.91
N TYR A 264 4.72 -28.75 -2.91
CA TYR A 264 3.33 -28.99 -3.28
C TYR A 264 2.96 -28.32 -4.60
N VAL A 265 3.93 -27.74 -5.29
CA VAL A 265 3.76 -27.15 -6.62
C VAL A 265 3.51 -28.25 -7.64
N SER A 266 2.42 -28.12 -8.39
CA SER A 266 2.13 -28.90 -9.59
C SER A 266 2.35 -28.02 -10.82
N VAL A 267 3.27 -28.42 -11.68
CA VAL A 267 3.55 -27.70 -12.95
C VAL A 267 2.32 -27.63 -13.84
N ALA A 268 1.41 -28.61 -13.72
CA ALA A 268 0.15 -28.64 -14.45
C ALA A 268 -0.73 -27.40 -14.15
N ASN A 269 -0.64 -26.82 -12.95
CA ASN A 269 -1.38 -25.61 -12.59
C ASN A 269 -0.90 -24.36 -13.35
N TRP A 270 0.34 -24.36 -13.85
CA TRP A 270 0.86 -23.28 -14.70
C TRP A 270 0.52 -23.48 -16.18
N GLY A 271 -0.01 -24.66 -16.55
CA GLY A 271 -0.32 -25.02 -17.92
C GLY A 271 0.91 -25.41 -18.73
N SER A 272 0.64 -25.87 -19.97
CA SER A 272 1.66 -26.36 -20.89
C SER A 272 2.04 -25.36 -21.99
N ASP A 273 1.25 -24.30 -22.14
CA ASP A 273 1.43 -23.29 -23.19
C ASP A 273 1.15 -21.86 -22.66
N TRP A 274 1.38 -20.87 -23.53
CA TRP A 274 1.16 -19.46 -23.19
C TRP A 274 -0.30 -19.15 -22.82
N HIS A 275 -1.27 -19.78 -23.47
CA HIS A 275 -2.70 -19.50 -23.24
C HIS A 275 -3.17 -20.03 -21.88
N THR A 276 -2.61 -21.14 -21.44
CA THR A 276 -2.90 -21.69 -20.12
C THR A 276 -2.11 -20.98 -19.01
N PHE A 277 -0.87 -20.58 -19.30
CA PHE A 277 -0.04 -19.81 -18.38
C PHE A 277 -0.56 -18.37 -18.16
N ALA A 278 -0.99 -17.72 -19.22
CA ALA A 278 -1.54 -16.35 -19.20
C ALA A 278 -2.92 -16.33 -19.87
N PRO A 279 -3.96 -16.86 -19.22
CA PRO A 279 -5.28 -17.06 -19.84
C PRO A 279 -5.94 -15.76 -20.32
N MET A 280 -5.62 -14.63 -19.68
CA MET A 280 -6.06 -13.29 -20.09
C MET A 280 -5.00 -12.54 -20.92
N GLY A 281 -3.94 -13.22 -21.35
CA GLY A 281 -2.83 -12.69 -22.15
C GLY A 281 -2.10 -11.51 -21.48
N PHE A 282 -1.39 -10.72 -22.28
CA PHE A 282 -0.69 -9.53 -21.80
C PHE A 282 -1.62 -8.49 -21.15
N SER A 283 -2.91 -8.48 -21.53
CA SER A 283 -3.88 -7.58 -20.90
C SER A 283 -4.12 -7.95 -19.45
N GLY A 284 -4.25 -9.25 -19.15
CA GLY A 284 -4.40 -9.74 -17.78
C GLY A 284 -3.15 -9.54 -16.94
N ILE A 285 -1.96 -9.80 -17.50
CA ILE A 285 -0.68 -9.53 -16.82
C ILE A 285 -0.57 -8.05 -16.47
N GLY A 286 -0.94 -7.14 -17.39
CA GLY A 286 -0.92 -5.70 -17.13
C GLY A 286 -1.95 -5.26 -16.09
N ALA A 287 -3.16 -5.82 -16.10
CA ALA A 287 -4.17 -5.56 -15.09
C ALA A 287 -3.73 -6.09 -13.71
N GLY A 288 -3.21 -7.31 -13.67
CA GLY A 288 -2.60 -7.89 -12.48
C GLY A 288 -1.47 -7.01 -11.93
N ALA A 289 -0.55 -6.55 -12.80
CA ALA A 289 0.55 -5.67 -12.40
C ALA A 289 0.05 -4.36 -11.80
N ALA A 290 -0.93 -3.73 -12.44
CA ALA A 290 -1.52 -2.49 -11.94
C ALA A 290 -2.20 -2.67 -10.58
N TYR A 291 -2.78 -3.84 -10.33
CA TYR A 291 -3.44 -4.16 -9.07
C TYR A 291 -2.44 -4.51 -7.97
N ILE A 292 -1.50 -5.43 -8.24
CA ILE A 292 -0.51 -5.87 -7.25
C ILE A 292 0.61 -4.84 -7.02
N PHE A 293 0.63 -3.74 -7.76
CA PHE A 293 1.58 -2.64 -7.57
C PHE A 293 1.61 -2.17 -6.10
N PHE A 294 0.47 -2.24 -5.41
CA PHE A 294 0.37 -2.00 -3.97
C PHE A 294 1.42 -2.78 -3.15
N ALA A 295 1.78 -3.97 -3.60
CA ALA A 295 2.77 -4.81 -2.91
C ALA A 295 4.15 -4.17 -2.80
N TYR A 296 4.45 -3.20 -3.66
CA TYR A 296 5.73 -2.50 -3.68
C TYR A 296 5.71 -1.16 -2.93
N ILE A 297 4.53 -0.65 -2.56
CA ILE A 297 4.42 0.60 -1.81
C ILE A 297 5.13 0.44 -0.47
N GLY A 298 5.96 1.43 -0.13
CA GLY A 298 6.73 1.46 1.12
C GLY A 298 8.24 1.48 0.93
N PHE A 299 8.80 1.17 -0.25
CA PHE A 299 10.25 1.33 -0.48
C PHE A 299 10.67 2.80 -0.38
N ASP A 300 9.79 3.72 -0.75
CA ASP A 300 9.97 5.18 -0.64
C ASP A 300 9.99 5.65 0.83
N ALA A 301 9.33 4.91 1.74
CA ALA A 301 9.37 5.18 3.17
C ALA A 301 10.80 5.13 3.74
N VAL A 302 11.74 4.41 3.10
CA VAL A 302 13.17 4.48 3.44
C VAL A 302 13.69 5.91 3.35
N SER A 303 13.21 6.70 2.40
CA SER A 303 13.62 8.10 2.23
C SER A 303 13.20 8.98 3.41
N THR A 304 12.12 8.63 4.11
CA THR A 304 11.63 9.38 5.28
C THR A 304 12.52 9.23 6.52
N THR A 305 13.42 8.24 6.52
CA THR A 305 14.37 7.97 7.62
C THR A 305 15.77 8.56 7.35
N ALA A 306 15.87 9.47 6.41
CA ALA A 306 17.14 10.07 5.99
C ALA A 306 17.94 10.70 7.14
N GLN A 307 17.25 11.28 8.13
CA GLN A 307 17.88 11.91 9.29
C GLN A 307 18.45 10.90 10.31
N GLU A 308 18.05 9.63 10.22
CA GLU A 308 18.53 8.54 11.07
C GLU A 308 19.66 7.73 10.40
N ALA A 309 19.92 7.95 9.11
CA ALA A 309 20.95 7.28 8.36
C ALA A 309 22.36 7.75 8.74
N LYS A 310 23.31 6.83 8.84
CA LYS A 310 24.73 7.14 9.15
C LYS A 310 25.36 7.97 8.02
N ASN A 311 25.23 7.48 6.78
CA ASN A 311 25.71 8.13 5.57
C ASN A 311 24.55 8.24 4.57
N PRO A 312 23.62 9.21 4.76
CA PRO A 312 22.36 9.25 3.98
C PRO A 312 22.60 9.28 2.47
N GLN A 313 23.63 9.98 2.01
CA GLN A 313 23.97 10.11 0.58
C GLN A 313 24.30 8.78 -0.11
N ARG A 314 24.82 7.81 0.62
CA ARG A 314 25.19 6.47 0.14
C ARG A 314 24.15 5.42 0.56
N ASP A 315 23.77 5.45 1.84
CA ASP A 315 23.05 4.36 2.47
C ASP A 315 21.56 4.35 2.07
N LEU A 316 20.95 5.54 1.78
CA LEU A 316 19.56 5.62 1.31
C LEU A 316 19.37 5.01 -0.09
N PRO A 317 20.18 5.37 -1.11
CA PRO A 317 20.10 4.69 -2.41
C PRO A 317 20.22 3.17 -2.31
N ILE A 318 21.16 2.67 -1.50
CA ILE A 318 21.34 1.23 -1.29
C ILE A 318 20.08 0.64 -0.64
N GLY A 319 19.55 1.28 0.41
CA GLY A 319 18.36 0.81 1.12
C GLY A 319 17.14 0.72 0.22
N ILE A 320 16.88 1.76 -0.58
CA ILE A 320 15.75 1.83 -1.52
C ILE A 320 15.85 0.73 -2.59
N ILE A 321 16.99 0.65 -3.28
CA ILE A 321 17.17 -0.28 -4.40
C ILE A 321 17.22 -1.73 -3.92
N ALA A 322 17.97 -2.01 -2.85
CA ALA A 322 18.11 -3.36 -2.32
C ALA A 322 16.81 -3.91 -1.74
N SER A 323 16.02 -3.09 -1.01
CA SER A 323 14.72 -3.53 -0.49
C SER A 323 13.75 -3.89 -1.61
N LEU A 324 13.70 -3.08 -2.67
CA LEU A 324 12.86 -3.34 -3.83
C LEU A 324 13.27 -4.64 -4.55
N LEU A 325 14.57 -4.84 -4.77
CA LEU A 325 15.08 -6.05 -5.42
C LEU A 325 14.77 -7.32 -4.62
N VAL A 326 15.04 -7.30 -3.32
CA VAL A 326 14.74 -8.43 -2.42
C VAL A 326 13.25 -8.75 -2.44
N CYS A 327 12.38 -7.74 -2.28
CA CYS A 327 10.93 -7.95 -2.31
C CYS A 327 10.44 -8.48 -3.65
N THR A 328 10.97 -7.97 -4.77
CA THR A 328 10.60 -8.45 -6.11
C THR A 328 10.89 -9.94 -6.28
N VAL A 329 12.10 -10.39 -5.89
CA VAL A 329 12.47 -11.82 -5.97
C VAL A 329 11.56 -12.67 -5.10
N LEU A 330 11.31 -12.26 -3.86
CA LEU A 330 10.44 -12.97 -2.94
C LEU A 330 8.99 -13.05 -3.45
N TYR A 331 8.48 -11.97 -4.03
CA TYR A 331 7.11 -11.89 -4.53
C TYR A 331 6.89 -12.77 -5.76
N ILE A 332 7.83 -12.79 -6.70
CA ILE A 332 7.80 -13.70 -7.86
C ILE A 332 7.80 -15.16 -7.38
N ALA A 333 8.65 -15.49 -6.40
CA ALA A 333 8.73 -16.85 -5.87
C ALA A 333 7.43 -17.26 -5.14
N VAL A 334 6.84 -16.39 -4.31
CA VAL A 334 5.56 -16.68 -3.64
C VAL A 334 4.42 -16.79 -4.66
N ALA A 335 4.37 -15.91 -5.66
CA ALA A 335 3.36 -15.99 -6.74
C ALA A 335 3.46 -17.31 -7.50
N GLY A 336 4.67 -17.75 -7.82
CA GLY A 336 4.91 -19.07 -8.43
C GLY A 336 4.43 -20.21 -7.55
N VAL A 337 4.80 -20.20 -6.27
CA VAL A 337 4.35 -21.22 -5.32
C VAL A 337 2.83 -21.22 -5.18
N LEU A 338 2.21 -20.07 -4.98
CA LEU A 338 0.77 -19.95 -4.81
C LEU A 338 0.00 -20.50 -6.00
N THR A 339 0.32 -20.03 -7.22
CA THR A 339 -0.35 -20.45 -8.46
C THR A 339 0.03 -21.89 -8.88
N GLY A 340 1.16 -22.41 -8.39
CA GLY A 340 1.56 -23.80 -8.56
C GLY A 340 0.88 -24.75 -7.56
N MET A 341 0.60 -24.31 -6.34
CA MET A 341 -0.11 -25.10 -5.33
C MET A 341 -1.61 -25.22 -5.63
N VAL A 342 -2.23 -24.12 -6.04
CA VAL A 342 -3.68 -24.02 -6.26
C VAL A 342 -3.92 -23.53 -7.67
N HIS A 343 -4.92 -24.09 -8.37
CA HIS A 343 -5.33 -23.56 -9.66
C HIS A 343 -5.80 -22.12 -9.51
N TRP A 344 -5.42 -21.23 -10.41
CA TRP A 344 -5.60 -19.79 -10.25
C TRP A 344 -7.05 -19.35 -10.02
N GLN A 345 -8.05 -20.08 -10.57
CA GLN A 345 -9.47 -19.81 -10.37
C GLN A 345 -9.95 -20.14 -8.96
N ASP A 346 -9.25 -21.03 -8.28
CA ASP A 346 -9.60 -21.54 -6.95
C ASP A 346 -8.82 -20.81 -5.83
N VAL A 347 -7.91 -19.91 -6.21
CA VAL A 347 -7.15 -19.14 -5.24
C VAL A 347 -8.10 -18.28 -4.40
N ASN A 348 -8.04 -18.46 -3.09
CA ASN A 348 -8.85 -17.66 -2.15
C ASN A 348 -8.44 -16.18 -2.23
N ILE A 349 -9.42 -15.27 -2.19
CA ILE A 349 -9.20 -13.83 -2.30
C ILE A 349 -8.87 -13.20 -0.94
N GLU A 350 -9.45 -13.71 0.15
CA GLU A 350 -9.34 -13.11 1.47
C GLU A 350 -7.99 -13.40 2.15
N ALA A 351 -7.54 -14.68 2.09
CA ALA A 351 -6.29 -15.13 2.70
C ALA A 351 -5.58 -16.15 1.79
N PRO A 352 -5.12 -15.73 0.59
CA PRO A 352 -4.71 -16.64 -0.49
C PRO A 352 -3.61 -17.63 -0.08
N VAL A 353 -2.55 -17.12 0.56
CA VAL A 353 -1.41 -17.95 0.92
C VAL A 353 -1.76 -18.92 2.06
N ALA A 354 -2.43 -18.45 3.13
CA ALA A 354 -2.79 -19.29 4.25
C ALA A 354 -3.78 -20.40 3.83
N ARG A 355 -4.77 -20.05 3.00
CA ARG A 355 -5.76 -21.02 2.47
C ARG A 355 -5.13 -22.05 1.55
N ALA A 356 -4.20 -21.68 0.70
CA ALA A 356 -3.51 -22.63 -0.17
C ALA A 356 -2.83 -23.77 0.63
N PHE A 357 -2.29 -23.45 1.81
CA PHE A 357 -1.74 -24.46 2.71
C PHE A 357 -2.82 -25.27 3.45
N MET A 358 -3.89 -24.59 3.90
CA MET A 358 -5.02 -25.26 4.56
C MET A 358 -5.67 -26.29 3.66
N ASP A 359 -5.94 -25.94 2.40
CA ASP A 359 -6.59 -26.81 1.40
C ASP A 359 -5.72 -28.03 1.02
N ARG A 360 -4.41 -27.97 1.30
CA ARG A 360 -3.47 -29.10 1.19
C ARG A 360 -3.34 -29.93 2.48
N GLY A 361 -4.18 -29.66 3.48
CA GLY A 361 -4.13 -30.37 4.78
C GLY A 361 -2.99 -29.91 5.70
N LEU A 362 -2.31 -28.82 5.37
CA LEU A 362 -1.18 -28.28 6.13
C LEU A 362 -1.66 -27.22 7.15
N SER A 363 -2.56 -27.60 8.06
CA SER A 363 -3.18 -26.70 9.02
C SER A 363 -2.17 -25.93 9.88
N THR A 364 -1.15 -26.61 10.41
CA THR A 364 -0.11 -25.95 11.22
C THR A 364 0.64 -24.89 10.42
N ALA A 365 0.97 -25.16 9.15
CA ALA A 365 1.64 -24.18 8.30
C ALA A 365 0.72 -22.98 8.03
N SER A 366 -0.57 -23.22 7.75
CA SER A 366 -1.57 -22.16 7.59
C SER A 366 -1.67 -21.27 8.84
N HIS A 367 -1.65 -21.83 10.05
CA HIS A 367 -1.64 -21.07 11.30
C HIS A 367 -0.40 -20.16 11.41
N ILE A 368 0.79 -20.69 11.13
CA ILE A 368 2.06 -19.92 11.15
C ILE A 368 1.99 -18.76 10.15
N ILE A 369 1.50 -19.03 8.94
CA ILE A 369 1.37 -18.01 7.88
C ILE A 369 0.38 -16.94 8.30
N THR A 370 -0.78 -17.31 8.85
CA THR A 370 -1.80 -16.37 9.32
C THR A 370 -1.28 -15.46 10.43
N LEU A 371 -0.61 -16.01 11.43
CA LEU A 371 0.00 -15.23 12.52
C LEU A 371 1.11 -14.29 11.98
N GLY A 372 1.93 -14.79 11.06
CA GLY A 372 2.96 -13.98 10.41
C GLY A 372 2.37 -12.84 9.56
N ALA A 373 1.28 -13.10 8.85
CA ALA A 373 0.55 -12.10 8.08
C ALA A 373 -0.05 -11.02 9.00
N LEU A 374 -0.72 -11.41 10.09
CA LEU A 374 -1.29 -10.48 11.08
C LEU A 374 -0.23 -9.54 11.65
N ALA A 375 0.90 -10.08 12.10
CA ALA A 375 2.00 -9.27 12.62
C ALA A 375 2.60 -8.38 11.52
N GLY A 376 2.73 -8.92 10.31
CA GLY A 376 3.21 -8.21 9.14
C GLY A 376 2.33 -7.01 8.78
N LEU A 377 1.04 -7.23 8.67
CA LEU A 377 0.04 -6.21 8.34
C LEU A 377 -0.05 -5.13 9.42
N THR A 378 0.02 -5.51 10.71
CA THR A 378 0.07 -4.56 11.83
C THR A 378 1.22 -3.56 11.67
N SER A 379 2.42 -4.04 11.35
CA SER A 379 3.58 -3.16 11.19
C SER A 379 3.49 -2.28 9.94
N VAL A 380 2.92 -2.76 8.83
CA VAL A 380 2.72 -1.93 7.63
C VAL A 380 1.69 -0.83 7.88
N MET A 381 0.57 -1.15 8.54
CA MET A 381 -0.45 -0.16 8.91
C MET A 381 0.13 0.97 9.75
N LEU A 382 1.00 0.61 10.71
CA LEU A 382 1.70 1.57 11.55
C LEU A 382 2.59 2.50 10.72
N VAL A 383 3.36 1.97 9.77
CA VAL A 383 4.23 2.76 8.88
C VAL A 383 3.39 3.69 7.99
N MET A 384 2.27 3.20 7.43
CA MET A 384 1.38 3.99 6.57
C MET A 384 0.77 5.18 7.34
N LEU A 385 0.16 4.94 8.51
CA LEU A 385 -0.43 6.01 9.33
C LEU A 385 0.63 7.00 9.84
N LEU A 386 1.83 6.52 10.19
CA LEU A 386 2.93 7.38 10.59
C LEU A 386 3.42 8.25 9.43
N GLY A 387 3.59 7.66 8.23
CA GLY A 387 3.99 8.38 7.02
C GLY A 387 3.01 9.49 6.68
N GLN A 388 1.71 9.20 6.69
CA GLN A 388 0.67 10.18 6.43
C GLN A 388 0.71 11.36 7.42
N THR A 389 0.83 11.08 8.71
CA THR A 389 0.89 12.14 9.72
C THR A 389 2.11 13.04 9.53
N ARG A 390 3.24 12.48 9.09
CA ARG A 390 4.48 13.24 8.81
C ARG A 390 4.35 14.13 7.57
N VAL A 391 3.72 13.63 6.50
CA VAL A 391 3.46 14.43 5.29
C VAL A 391 2.57 15.62 5.60
N LEU A 392 1.42 15.39 6.25
CA LEU A 392 0.49 16.46 6.62
C LEU A 392 1.12 17.46 7.63
N TYR A 393 1.95 16.97 8.55
CA TYR A 393 2.70 17.82 9.47
C TYR A 393 3.71 18.72 8.72
N SER A 394 4.42 18.18 7.75
CA SER A 394 5.35 18.94 6.89
C SER A 394 4.62 20.01 6.07
N MET A 395 3.53 19.66 5.40
CA MET A 395 2.69 20.58 4.64
C MET A 395 2.14 21.72 5.52
N ALA A 396 1.76 21.41 6.78
CA ALA A 396 1.27 22.42 7.72
C ALA A 396 2.39 23.35 8.21
N ASN A 397 3.61 22.84 8.39
CA ASN A 397 4.77 23.67 8.73
C ASN A 397 5.18 24.59 7.58
N ASP A 398 4.99 24.18 6.34
CA ASP A 398 5.20 25.01 5.16
C ASP A 398 4.05 26.03 4.94
N GLY A 399 3.01 26.00 5.79
CA GLY A 399 1.85 26.91 5.74
C GLY A 399 0.76 26.47 4.77
N LEU A 400 0.91 25.32 4.11
CA LEU A 400 -0.05 24.83 3.11
C LEU A 400 -1.33 24.24 3.75
N LEU A 401 -1.29 23.88 5.03
CA LEU A 401 -2.42 23.40 5.81
C LEU A 401 -2.52 24.16 7.14
N PRO A 402 -3.70 24.21 7.80
CA PRO A 402 -3.90 24.88 9.07
C PRO A 402 -2.96 24.35 10.17
N LYS A 403 -1.93 25.13 10.52
CA LYS A 403 -0.87 24.75 11.47
C LYS A 403 -1.41 24.40 12.86
N LYS A 404 -2.42 25.15 13.35
CA LYS A 404 -3.05 24.92 14.67
C LYS A 404 -3.69 23.53 14.82
N PHE A 405 -4.00 22.87 13.72
CA PHE A 405 -4.60 21.54 13.71
C PHE A 405 -3.59 20.47 13.28
N PHE A 406 -3.04 20.57 12.06
CA PHE A 406 -2.21 19.52 11.46
C PHE A 406 -0.78 19.47 12.03
N ALA A 407 -0.27 20.58 12.56
CA ALA A 407 1.03 20.63 13.23
C ALA A 407 0.92 20.73 14.77
N ALA A 408 -0.26 20.52 15.36
CA ALA A 408 -0.46 20.54 16.80
C ALA A 408 0.22 19.35 17.47
N VAL A 409 1.23 19.62 18.29
CA VAL A 409 2.01 18.60 19.02
C VAL A 409 1.43 18.42 20.43
N HIS A 410 1.28 17.15 20.85
CA HIS A 410 0.79 16.81 22.18
C HIS A 410 1.81 17.19 23.26
N PRO A 411 1.42 17.91 24.35
CA PRO A 411 2.36 18.42 25.36
C PRO A 411 3.20 17.32 26.03
N LYS A 412 2.58 16.18 26.35
CA LYS A 412 3.24 15.05 27.03
C LYS A 412 3.94 14.10 26.06
N TYR A 413 3.25 13.68 24.99
CA TYR A 413 3.73 12.62 24.08
C TYR A 413 4.60 13.16 22.95
N ARG A 414 4.54 14.46 22.66
CA ARG A 414 5.28 15.14 21.59
C ARG A 414 5.02 14.56 20.18
N THR A 415 3.80 14.08 19.95
CA THR A 415 3.31 13.56 18.69
C THR A 415 2.28 14.50 18.05
N PRO A 416 2.08 14.53 16.73
CA PRO A 416 1.06 15.36 16.07
C PRO A 416 -0.34 14.76 16.26
N TYR A 417 -0.85 14.74 17.50
CA TYR A 417 -1.99 13.93 17.94
C TYR A 417 -3.30 14.21 17.19
N LYS A 418 -3.64 15.48 16.92
CA LYS A 418 -4.91 15.83 16.24
C LYS A 418 -4.95 15.27 14.82
N ASN A 419 -3.85 15.45 14.11
CA ASN A 419 -3.65 14.91 12.77
C ASN A 419 -3.72 13.37 12.79
N THR A 420 -2.99 12.72 13.72
CA THR A 420 -2.98 11.27 13.88
C THR A 420 -4.38 10.70 14.14
N ILE A 421 -5.17 11.33 15.03
CA ILE A 421 -6.54 10.89 15.32
C ILE A 421 -7.44 11.04 14.09
N LEU A 422 -7.38 12.18 13.39
CA LEU A 422 -8.18 12.40 12.19
C LEU A 422 -7.92 11.33 11.13
N VAL A 423 -6.64 11.13 10.81
CA VAL A 423 -6.20 10.18 9.77
C VAL A 423 -6.55 8.75 10.15
N GLY A 424 -6.28 8.36 11.40
CA GLY A 424 -6.58 7.03 11.89
C GLY A 424 -8.08 6.72 11.92
N LEU A 425 -8.91 7.71 12.30
CA LEU A 425 -10.36 7.55 12.27
C LEU A 425 -10.89 7.43 10.83
N LEU A 426 -10.38 8.24 9.90
CA LEU A 426 -10.74 8.13 8.48
C LEU A 426 -10.35 6.76 7.92
N ALA A 427 -9.14 6.28 8.21
CA ALA A 427 -8.68 4.98 7.77
C ALA A 427 -9.53 3.84 8.37
N ALA A 428 -9.91 3.94 9.66
CA ALA A 428 -10.77 2.98 10.32
C ALA A 428 -12.16 2.91 9.66
N ILE A 429 -12.79 4.06 9.41
CA ILE A 429 -14.12 4.12 8.78
C ILE A 429 -14.05 3.55 7.36
N VAL A 430 -13.12 4.06 6.52
CA VAL A 430 -13.02 3.62 5.12
C VAL A 430 -12.72 2.13 5.03
N GLY A 431 -11.78 1.60 5.82
CA GLY A 431 -11.44 0.19 5.83
C GLY A 431 -12.57 -0.73 6.32
N SER A 432 -13.57 -0.16 7.03
CA SER A 432 -14.68 -0.94 7.57
C SER A 432 -15.91 -1.01 6.66
N ILE A 433 -16.08 -0.04 5.77
CA ILE A 433 -17.29 0.09 4.95
C ILE A 433 -17.04 -0.10 3.45
N THR A 434 -15.77 -0.14 3.02
CA THR A 434 -15.41 -0.19 1.59
C THR A 434 -14.72 -1.50 1.25
N PRO A 435 -15.07 -2.16 0.14
CA PRO A 435 -14.38 -3.36 -0.32
C PRO A 435 -12.88 -3.12 -0.54
N ILE A 436 -12.07 -4.09 -0.13
CA ILE A 436 -10.60 -4.00 -0.19
C ILE A 436 -10.07 -3.79 -1.63
N ASP A 437 -10.75 -4.35 -2.64
CA ASP A 437 -10.40 -4.19 -4.05
C ASP A 437 -10.51 -2.71 -4.49
N ASP A 438 -11.60 -2.05 -4.13
CA ASP A 438 -11.82 -0.64 -4.46
C ASP A 438 -10.81 0.28 -3.79
N ILE A 439 -10.52 0.04 -2.50
CA ILE A 439 -9.54 0.83 -1.75
C ILE A 439 -8.14 0.64 -2.36
N GLY A 440 -7.75 -0.60 -2.63
CA GLY A 440 -6.44 -0.91 -3.20
C GLY A 440 -6.17 -0.26 -4.54
N ARG A 441 -7.18 -0.19 -5.42
CA ARG A 441 -7.07 0.51 -6.71
C ARG A 441 -6.92 2.02 -6.56
N MET A 442 -7.56 2.62 -5.56
CA MET A 442 -7.43 4.04 -5.25
C MET A 442 -6.02 4.40 -4.79
N VAL A 443 -5.39 3.54 -3.98
CA VAL A 443 -3.99 3.71 -3.58
C VAL A 443 -3.08 3.71 -4.79
N ASN A 444 -3.22 2.69 -5.63
CA ASN A 444 -2.29 2.46 -6.73
C ASN A 444 -2.24 3.62 -7.73
N ILE A 445 -3.40 4.20 -8.08
CA ILE A 445 -3.41 5.26 -9.10
C ILE A 445 -2.71 6.53 -8.62
N GLY A 446 -2.82 6.85 -7.33
CA GLY A 446 -2.14 7.99 -6.71
C GLY A 446 -0.63 7.77 -6.67
N THR A 447 -0.18 6.64 -6.11
CA THR A 447 1.25 6.33 -6.01
C THR A 447 1.93 6.26 -7.39
N LEU A 448 1.26 5.67 -8.38
CA LEU A 448 1.77 5.63 -9.77
C LEU A 448 1.93 7.05 -10.33
N LEU A 449 0.99 7.96 -10.05
CA LEU A 449 1.12 9.38 -10.45
C LEU A 449 2.32 10.04 -9.77
N ALA A 450 2.50 9.84 -8.46
CA ALA A 450 3.65 10.37 -7.73
C ALA A 450 4.98 9.88 -8.33
N PHE A 451 5.06 8.60 -8.70
CA PHE A 451 6.26 8.03 -9.35
C PHE A 451 6.52 8.63 -10.73
N VAL A 452 5.48 8.85 -11.53
CA VAL A 452 5.60 9.56 -12.81
C VAL A 452 6.16 10.97 -12.60
N ILE A 453 5.62 11.71 -11.61
CA ILE A 453 6.07 13.08 -11.31
C ILE A 453 7.53 13.10 -10.83
N VAL A 454 7.94 12.14 -9.99
CA VAL A 454 9.33 12.02 -9.53
C VAL A 454 10.29 11.74 -10.72
N CYS A 455 9.91 10.89 -11.66
CA CYS A 455 10.68 10.65 -12.87
C CYS A 455 10.82 11.93 -13.72
N ILE A 456 9.75 12.70 -13.89
CA ILE A 456 9.77 14.01 -14.57
C ILE A 456 10.67 14.98 -13.81
N ALA A 457 10.56 15.02 -12.48
CA ALA A 457 11.32 15.93 -11.64
C ALA A 457 12.84 15.75 -11.78
N VAL A 458 13.33 14.50 -11.89
CA VAL A 458 14.77 14.24 -12.15
C VAL A 458 15.21 14.84 -13.49
N MET A 459 14.43 14.66 -14.56
CA MET A 459 14.77 15.23 -15.88
C MET A 459 14.79 16.75 -15.84
N VAL A 460 13.79 17.37 -15.22
CA VAL A 460 13.71 18.84 -15.05
C VAL A 460 14.90 19.34 -14.25
N LEU A 461 15.23 18.71 -13.12
CA LEU A 461 16.35 19.12 -12.27
C LEU A 461 17.71 18.98 -12.97
N ARG A 462 17.88 17.95 -13.78
CA ARG A 462 19.10 17.78 -14.58
C ARG A 462 19.30 18.90 -15.61
N HIS A 463 18.20 19.40 -16.17
CA HIS A 463 18.23 20.51 -17.12
C HIS A 463 18.36 21.87 -16.44
N THR A 464 17.61 22.13 -15.35
CA THR A 464 17.59 23.43 -14.68
C THR A 464 18.80 23.69 -13.79
N ASN A 465 19.33 22.65 -13.13
CA ASN A 465 20.44 22.73 -12.18
C ASN A 465 21.55 21.71 -12.50
N PRO A 466 22.24 21.82 -13.66
CA PRO A 466 23.23 20.83 -14.08
C PRO A 466 24.44 20.74 -13.15
N GLY A 467 24.82 21.84 -12.52
CA GLY A 467 25.96 21.94 -11.60
C GLY A 467 25.72 21.45 -10.18
N GLN A 468 24.48 21.06 -9.85
CA GLN A 468 24.15 20.56 -8.50
C GLN A 468 24.90 19.26 -8.20
N ALA A 469 25.55 19.19 -7.03
CA ALA A 469 26.22 17.97 -6.58
C ALA A 469 25.20 16.82 -6.40
N ARG A 470 25.52 15.65 -6.98
CA ARG A 470 24.69 14.44 -6.95
C ARG A 470 25.52 13.27 -6.48
N PRO A 471 25.45 12.90 -5.19
CA PRO A 471 26.18 11.75 -4.64
C PRO A 471 25.79 10.42 -5.30
N PHE A 472 24.49 10.26 -5.60
CA PHE A 472 23.97 9.20 -6.45
C PHE A 472 23.38 9.82 -7.71
N ARG A 473 23.63 9.20 -8.86
CA ARG A 473 23.10 9.64 -10.16
C ARG A 473 22.28 8.53 -10.78
N THR A 474 21.01 8.81 -11.09
CA THR A 474 20.18 7.91 -11.91
C THR A 474 20.92 7.62 -13.22
N PRO A 475 21.13 6.32 -13.55
CA PRO A 475 21.84 5.96 -14.78
C PRO A 475 21.00 6.34 -16.02
N TRP A 476 21.68 6.52 -17.14
CA TRP A 476 21.10 6.71 -18.47
C TRP A 476 19.91 7.69 -18.53
N VAL A 477 19.99 8.84 -17.85
CA VAL A 477 19.00 9.90 -18.01
C VAL A 477 19.16 10.51 -19.42
N PRO A 478 18.08 10.62 -20.23
CA PRO A 478 16.67 10.57 -19.85
C PRO A 478 16.00 9.18 -19.98
N VAL A 479 16.69 8.13 -20.40
CA VAL A 479 16.07 6.82 -20.73
C VAL A 479 15.36 6.20 -19.51
N VAL A 480 16.04 6.09 -18.37
CA VAL A 480 15.47 5.47 -17.14
C VAL A 480 14.23 6.22 -16.66
N PRO A 481 14.22 7.56 -16.51
CA PRO A 481 12.99 8.29 -16.17
C PRO A 481 11.87 8.12 -17.19
N ILE A 482 12.17 8.10 -18.50
CA ILE A 482 11.15 7.88 -19.55
C ILE A 482 10.54 6.48 -19.41
N LEU A 483 11.35 5.44 -19.21
CA LEU A 483 10.84 4.09 -18.94
C LEU A 483 9.98 4.07 -17.68
N GLY A 484 10.38 4.76 -16.60
CA GLY A 484 9.57 4.91 -15.40
C GLY A 484 8.19 5.54 -15.69
N ILE A 485 8.16 6.60 -16.50
CA ILE A 485 6.88 7.23 -16.92
C ILE A 485 6.04 6.27 -17.74
N LEU A 486 6.64 5.55 -18.69
CA LEU A 486 5.90 4.63 -19.58
C LEU A 486 5.32 3.43 -18.81
N PHE A 487 6.11 2.77 -17.95
CA PHE A 487 5.66 1.61 -17.18
C PHE A 487 4.57 2.00 -16.15
N ASN A 488 4.80 3.06 -15.38
CA ASN A 488 3.82 3.52 -14.40
C ASN A 488 2.57 4.08 -15.10
N GLY A 489 2.71 4.83 -16.19
CA GLY A 489 1.59 5.31 -17.01
C GLY A 489 0.76 4.17 -17.63
N TYR A 490 1.42 3.09 -18.09
CA TYR A 490 0.74 1.90 -18.57
C TYR A 490 -0.09 1.22 -17.46
N MET A 491 0.47 1.09 -16.26
CA MET A 491 -0.27 0.55 -15.12
C MET A 491 -1.44 1.46 -14.71
N MET A 492 -1.28 2.78 -14.72
CA MET A 492 -2.38 3.73 -14.51
C MET A 492 -3.50 3.54 -15.56
N TYR A 493 -3.13 3.35 -16.83
CA TYR A 493 -4.10 3.07 -17.89
C TYR A 493 -4.89 1.78 -17.62
N LYS A 494 -4.23 0.72 -17.13
CA LYS A 494 -4.85 -0.58 -16.81
C LYS A 494 -5.77 -0.55 -15.59
N LEU A 495 -5.65 0.42 -14.69
CA LEU A 495 -6.58 0.58 -13.56
C LEU A 495 -7.99 0.99 -13.98
N GLY A 496 -8.19 1.45 -15.22
CA GLY A 496 -9.49 1.77 -15.80
C GLY A 496 -10.04 3.14 -15.41
N TRP A 497 -11.05 3.58 -16.18
CA TRP A 497 -11.60 4.95 -16.13
C TRP A 497 -12.15 5.35 -14.76
N VAL A 498 -12.77 4.45 -14.03
CA VAL A 498 -13.36 4.76 -12.71
C VAL A 498 -12.29 5.27 -11.74
N ASN A 499 -11.10 4.65 -11.75
CA ASN A 499 -10.01 5.07 -10.87
C ASN A 499 -9.40 6.41 -11.32
N TRP A 500 -9.34 6.67 -12.63
CA TRP A 500 -8.98 7.97 -13.16
C TRP A 500 -9.96 9.06 -12.72
N ALA A 501 -11.27 8.80 -12.78
CA ALA A 501 -12.29 9.73 -12.31
C ALA A 501 -12.15 10.02 -10.81
N ARG A 502 -11.92 8.98 -9.99
CA ARG A 502 -11.65 9.12 -8.54
C ARG A 502 -10.41 9.99 -8.27
N LEU A 503 -9.31 9.75 -8.99
CA LEU A 503 -8.09 10.56 -8.88
C LEU A 503 -8.34 12.02 -9.29
N ILE A 504 -9.02 12.26 -10.41
CA ILE A 504 -9.32 13.62 -10.89
C ILE A 504 -10.19 14.37 -9.88
N ILE A 505 -11.24 13.73 -9.36
CA ILE A 505 -12.09 14.32 -8.31
C ILE A 505 -11.24 14.68 -7.08
N TRP A 506 -10.38 13.79 -6.63
CA TRP A 506 -9.49 14.03 -5.49
C TRP A 506 -8.55 15.20 -5.73
N LEU A 507 -7.93 15.26 -6.91
CA LEU A 507 -7.05 16.37 -7.29
C LEU A 507 -7.80 17.70 -7.41
N VAL A 508 -9.01 17.70 -7.95
CA VAL A 508 -9.86 18.92 -8.03
C VAL A 508 -10.18 19.43 -6.62
N ILE A 509 -10.57 18.56 -5.69
CA ILE A 509 -10.77 18.93 -4.29
C ILE A 509 -9.48 19.54 -3.70
N GLY A 510 -8.34 18.91 -3.92
CA GLY A 510 -7.04 19.43 -3.49
C GLY A 510 -6.72 20.80 -4.08
N LEU A 511 -6.97 21.01 -5.38
CA LEU A 511 -6.74 22.29 -6.04
C LEU A 511 -7.67 23.39 -5.48
N VAL A 512 -8.94 23.07 -5.21
CA VAL A 512 -9.86 24.02 -4.56
C VAL A 512 -9.30 24.45 -3.19
N ILE A 513 -8.84 23.50 -2.37
CA ILE A 513 -8.23 23.81 -1.06
C ILE A 513 -6.96 24.64 -1.26
N TYR A 514 -6.12 24.32 -2.24
CA TYR A 514 -4.91 25.06 -2.53
C TYR A 514 -5.19 26.53 -2.87
N PHE A 515 -6.08 26.78 -3.80
CA PHE A 515 -6.40 28.16 -4.22
C PHE A 515 -7.19 28.93 -3.17
N ALA A 516 -8.04 28.26 -2.38
CA ALA A 516 -8.83 28.91 -1.32
C ALA A 516 -8.00 29.22 -0.08
N TYR A 517 -7.05 28.36 0.30
CA TYR A 517 -6.32 28.47 1.56
C TYR A 517 -4.80 28.51 1.37
N SER A 518 -4.19 27.46 0.79
CA SER A 518 -2.76 27.17 0.85
C SER A 518 -1.91 28.27 0.19
N ARG A 519 -2.31 28.72 -0.99
CA ARG A 519 -1.64 29.78 -1.74
C ARG A 519 -1.49 31.08 -0.92
N HIS A 520 -2.47 31.39 -0.08
CA HIS A 520 -2.48 32.62 0.71
C HIS A 520 -1.68 32.52 2.02
N HIS A 521 -1.41 31.28 2.48
CA HIS A 521 -0.73 31.01 3.75
C HIS A 521 0.66 30.38 3.58
N SER A 522 1.08 30.12 2.33
CA SER A 522 2.40 29.56 2.02
C SER A 522 3.52 30.45 2.53
N ARG A 523 4.50 29.83 3.20
CA ARG A 523 5.69 30.51 3.72
C ARG A 523 6.69 30.85 2.62
N VAL A 524 6.77 30.03 1.57
CA VAL A 524 7.71 30.25 0.46
C VAL A 524 7.22 31.35 -0.47
N SER A 525 5.92 31.38 -0.75
CA SER A 525 5.32 32.39 -1.62
C SER A 525 5.04 33.73 -0.90
N ASN A 526 4.97 33.74 0.44
CA ASN A 526 4.71 34.94 1.26
C ASN A 526 5.69 35.04 2.43
N PRO A 527 6.98 35.28 2.20
CA PRO A 527 8.01 35.31 3.25
C PRO A 527 7.77 36.39 4.32
N ASP A 528 7.10 37.49 3.96
CA ASP A 528 6.81 38.62 4.87
C ASP A 528 5.74 38.28 5.95
N ARG A 529 5.05 37.14 5.84
CA ARG A 529 4.07 36.66 6.83
C ARG A 529 4.63 35.64 7.82
N VAL A 530 5.93 35.43 7.81
CA VAL A 530 6.59 34.54 8.77
C VAL A 530 6.60 35.28 10.12
N GLU A 531 5.66 34.95 11.03
CA GLU A 531 5.83 35.28 12.45
C GLU A 531 7.12 34.60 12.91
N ILE A 532 8.16 35.40 13.09
CA ILE A 532 9.36 34.98 13.83
C ILE A 532 8.87 34.72 15.24
N PRO A 533 8.96 33.49 15.78
CA PRO A 533 8.65 33.29 17.20
C PRO A 533 9.57 34.21 17.98
N ASN A 534 9.00 35.10 18.81
CA ASN A 534 9.78 35.83 19.77
C ASN A 534 10.61 34.87 20.62
N PRO A 535 11.90 35.17 20.85
CA PRO A 535 12.87 34.32 21.56
C PRO A 535 12.42 33.87 22.94
#